data_f58ee7024a71c5fcecbdf007033ed548
#
_entry.id   f58ee7024a71c5fcecbdf007033ed548
#
_cell.length_a   1.000
_cell.length_b   1.000
_cell.length_c   1.000
_cell.angle_alpha   90.00
_cell.angle_beta   90.00
_cell.angle_gamma   90.00
#
_symmetry.space_group_name_H-M   'P 1'
#
loop_
_entity.id
_entity.type
_entity.pdbx_description
1 polymer ?
#
loop_
_entity_poly.entity_id
_entity_poly.type
_entity_poly.pdbx_seq_one_letter_code
_entity_poly.pdbx_strand_id
1 'polypeptide(L)'
;MPRKLAGNLVKTIAVVLLAAPAFAQGKQEHPPMTPEQKAEMEAYMKAGTPGAPHQWLASTAGSYDLKIKSWHEPGGPAMEDTGSATRKMMLDGRVLVEDLSSSMMGTPFTGQGMRGYDNVSGRYWATWTDSMSTGLMVSEGSCDAQKVCTFTGSWNDPIKKSPVKARMTTRWTSPTIEVFEMYGPGKDGKEMKMMEITYIKK
;
A
#
# COMPACT_ATOMS: atom_id res chain seq x y z
N MET A 1 -17.28 82.38 -7.24
CA MET A 1 -17.32 81.03 -6.66
C MET A 1 -15.96 80.39 -6.89
N PRO A 2 -15.11 80.18 -5.91
CA PRO A 2 -13.78 79.61 -6.10
C PRO A 2 -13.83 78.08 -5.93
N ARG A 3 -13.20 77.38 -6.86
CA ARG A 3 -12.93 75.93 -6.86
C ARG A 3 -11.84 75.60 -5.81
N LYS A 4 -12.14 74.69 -4.89
CA LYS A 4 -11.17 74.09 -3.98
C LYS A 4 -10.41 73.02 -4.69
N LEU A 5 -9.08 73.17 -4.75
CA LEU A 5 -8.13 72.16 -5.10
C LEU A 5 -7.94 71.16 -3.94
N ALA A 6 -8.22 69.90 -4.19
CA ALA A 6 -7.94 68.81 -3.28
C ALA A 6 -6.53 68.32 -3.48
N GLY A 7 -5.67 68.51 -2.48
CA GLY A 7 -4.28 68.02 -2.50
C GLY A 7 -4.23 66.52 -2.23
N ASN A 8 -3.64 65.78 -3.15
CA ASN A 8 -3.32 64.36 -2.98
C ASN A 8 -2.09 64.18 -2.04
N LEU A 9 -2.35 63.66 -0.86
CA LEU A 9 -1.32 63.29 0.12
C LEU A 9 -0.73 61.91 -0.29
N VAL A 10 0.43 61.91 -0.91
CA VAL A 10 1.18 60.69 -1.21
C VAL A 10 1.79 60.21 0.12
N LYS A 11 1.24 59.11 0.67
CA LYS A 11 1.85 58.43 1.81
C LYS A 11 2.96 57.52 1.32
N THR A 12 4.21 57.98 1.57
CA THR A 12 5.39 57.14 1.36
C THR A 12 5.42 56.04 2.43
N ILE A 13 5.20 54.80 2.04
CA ILE A 13 5.36 53.62 2.91
C ILE A 13 6.87 53.31 2.94
N ALA A 14 7.52 53.58 4.03
CA ALA A 14 8.89 53.16 4.30
C ALA A 14 8.87 51.65 4.61
N VAL A 15 9.34 50.81 3.69
CA VAL A 15 9.57 49.37 3.92
C VAL A 15 10.84 49.26 4.75
N VAL A 16 10.64 49.00 6.04
CA VAL A 16 11.76 48.61 6.94
C VAL A 16 12.08 47.15 6.69
N LEU A 17 13.15 46.90 5.95
CA LEU A 17 13.76 45.58 5.80
C LEU A 17 14.39 45.22 7.16
N LEU A 18 13.67 44.47 7.98
CA LEU A 18 14.25 43.78 9.14
C LEU A 18 15.16 42.66 8.61
N ALA A 19 16.45 42.88 8.64
CA ALA A 19 17.45 41.84 8.45
C ALA A 19 17.31 40.83 9.58
N ALA A 20 16.75 39.64 9.28
CA ALA A 20 16.73 38.53 10.22
C ALA A 20 18.19 38.12 10.51
N PRO A 21 18.59 37.93 11.77
CA PRO A 21 19.91 37.43 12.08
C PRO A 21 20.06 36.05 11.47
N ALA A 22 21.03 35.85 10.57
CA ALA A 22 21.48 34.55 10.15
C ALA A 22 21.98 33.81 11.38
N PHE A 23 21.15 32.91 11.92
CA PHE A 23 21.63 31.94 12.88
C PHE A 23 22.65 31.07 12.14
N ALA A 24 23.92 31.31 12.41
CA ALA A 24 25.00 30.41 12.06
C ALA A 24 24.66 29.07 12.76
N GLN A 25 24.18 28.09 11.98
CA GLN A 25 24.08 26.71 12.43
C GLN A 25 25.51 26.23 12.68
N GLY A 26 25.98 26.41 13.92
CA GLY A 26 27.21 25.78 14.36
C GLY A 26 27.08 24.29 14.09
N LYS A 27 28.09 23.69 13.45
CA LYS A 27 28.20 22.21 13.33
C LYS A 27 28.18 21.71 14.79
N GLN A 28 27.05 21.12 15.21
CA GLN A 28 27.03 20.37 16.46
C GLN A 28 27.90 19.13 16.20
N GLU A 29 29.11 19.16 16.70
CA GLU A 29 29.96 17.98 16.74
C GLU A 29 29.33 17.00 17.72
N HIS A 30 28.68 15.97 17.23
CA HIS A 30 28.19 14.89 18.06
C HIS A 30 29.39 14.11 18.60
N PRO A 31 29.40 13.76 19.90
CA PRO A 31 30.45 12.91 20.43
C PRO A 31 30.55 11.59 19.67
N PRO A 32 31.73 10.98 19.54
CA PRO A 32 31.88 9.72 18.84
C PRO A 32 31.01 8.64 19.47
N MET A 33 30.33 7.86 18.62
CA MET A 33 29.45 6.77 19.06
C MET A 33 30.25 5.70 19.82
N THR A 34 29.67 5.18 20.90
CA THR A 34 30.20 4.01 21.60
C THR A 34 30.11 2.76 20.73
N PRO A 35 30.86 1.68 21.06
CA PRO A 35 30.75 0.41 20.33
C PRO A 35 29.32 -0.16 20.31
N GLU A 36 28.59 -0.04 21.41
CA GLU A 36 27.19 -0.48 21.53
C GLU A 36 26.28 0.31 20.60
N GLN A 37 26.42 1.65 20.58
CA GLN A 37 25.64 2.53 19.68
C GLN A 37 25.91 2.24 18.21
N LYS A 38 27.15 1.89 17.84
CA LYS A 38 27.50 1.48 16.49
C LYS A 38 26.84 0.15 16.11
N ALA A 39 26.90 -0.85 17.01
CA ALA A 39 26.27 -2.14 16.80
C ALA A 39 24.74 -2.02 16.64
N GLU A 40 24.11 -1.19 17.46
CA GLU A 40 22.68 -0.89 17.35
C GLU A 40 22.35 -0.22 16.02
N MET A 41 23.11 0.79 15.61
CA MET A 41 22.93 1.47 14.32
C MET A 41 23.07 0.49 13.16
N GLU A 42 24.08 -0.38 13.18
CA GLU A 42 24.30 -1.39 12.15
C GLU A 42 23.10 -2.37 12.06
N ALA A 43 22.53 -2.77 13.22
CA ALA A 43 21.35 -3.62 13.25
C ALA A 43 20.13 -2.94 12.60
N TYR A 44 19.87 -1.67 12.92
CA TYR A 44 18.80 -0.88 12.27
C TYR A 44 19.04 -0.70 10.78
N MET A 45 20.25 -0.39 10.37
CA MET A 45 20.62 -0.26 8.95
C MET A 45 20.38 -1.57 8.19
N LYS A 46 20.82 -2.69 8.76
CA LYS A 46 20.61 -4.02 8.19
C LYS A 46 19.12 -4.36 8.08
N ALA A 47 18.35 -4.11 9.15
CA ALA A 47 16.91 -4.33 9.14
C ALA A 47 16.20 -3.47 8.08
N GLY A 48 16.61 -2.21 7.90
CA GLY A 48 16.04 -1.28 6.93
C GLY A 48 16.51 -1.46 5.49
N THR A 49 17.48 -2.33 5.19
CA THR A 49 18.05 -2.49 3.86
C THR A 49 17.23 -3.48 3.02
N PRO A 50 16.67 -3.07 1.85
CA PRO A 50 15.98 -3.99 0.96
C PRO A 50 16.88 -5.13 0.47
N GLY A 51 16.39 -6.37 0.56
CA GLY A 51 17.08 -7.58 0.11
C GLY A 51 16.33 -8.32 -1.00
N ALA A 52 16.65 -9.60 -1.20
CA ALA A 52 16.08 -10.44 -2.25
C ALA A 52 14.53 -10.50 -2.23
N PRO A 53 13.81 -10.55 -1.08
CA PRO A 53 12.36 -10.49 -1.07
C PRO A 53 11.80 -9.18 -1.65
N HIS A 54 12.45 -8.06 -1.39
CA HIS A 54 12.05 -6.75 -1.93
C HIS A 54 12.33 -6.66 -3.44
N GLN A 55 13.45 -7.22 -3.92
CA GLN A 55 13.75 -7.31 -5.35
C GLN A 55 12.70 -8.15 -6.09
N TRP A 56 12.25 -9.25 -5.46
CA TRP A 56 11.16 -10.05 -6.01
C TRP A 56 9.85 -9.22 -6.09
N LEU A 57 9.47 -8.51 -5.04
CA LEU A 57 8.32 -7.60 -5.10
C LEU A 57 8.48 -6.58 -6.23
N ALA A 58 9.66 -5.99 -6.39
CA ALA A 58 9.95 -5.03 -7.45
C ALA A 58 9.77 -5.65 -8.86
N SER A 59 10.10 -6.91 -9.05
CA SER A 59 9.89 -7.61 -10.33
C SER A 59 8.41 -7.75 -10.72
N THR A 60 7.51 -7.63 -9.74
CA THR A 60 6.07 -7.66 -9.95
C THR A 60 5.48 -6.26 -10.21
N ALA A 61 6.28 -5.20 -10.23
CA ALA A 61 5.82 -3.87 -10.63
C ALA A 61 5.41 -3.85 -12.12
N GLY A 62 4.42 -3.02 -12.46
CA GLY A 62 3.91 -2.88 -13.83
C GLY A 62 2.42 -2.66 -13.88
N SER A 63 1.85 -2.71 -15.09
CA SER A 63 0.43 -2.58 -15.35
C SER A 63 -0.17 -3.93 -15.72
N TYR A 64 -1.43 -4.14 -15.34
CA TYR A 64 -2.12 -5.42 -15.48
C TYR A 64 -3.55 -5.22 -16.00
N ASP A 65 -4.00 -6.14 -16.84
CA ASP A 65 -5.42 -6.39 -17.05
C ASP A 65 -5.87 -7.48 -16.08
N LEU A 66 -7.10 -7.35 -15.57
CA LEU A 66 -7.65 -8.25 -14.55
C LEU A 66 -8.85 -9.01 -15.10
N LYS A 67 -8.90 -10.31 -14.79
CA LYS A 67 -10.12 -11.13 -14.83
C LYS A 67 -10.46 -11.51 -13.40
N ILE A 68 -11.66 -11.16 -12.97
CA ILE A 68 -12.10 -11.32 -11.57
C ILE A 68 -13.27 -12.28 -11.56
N LYS A 69 -13.22 -13.27 -10.66
CA LYS A 69 -14.33 -14.17 -10.34
C LYS A 69 -14.64 -14.08 -8.86
N SER A 70 -15.91 -13.96 -8.51
CA SER A 70 -16.36 -13.93 -7.13
C SER A 70 -17.52 -14.90 -6.90
N TRP A 71 -17.57 -15.51 -5.73
CA TRP A 71 -18.57 -16.47 -5.30
C TRP A 71 -19.21 -16.04 -3.99
N HIS A 72 -20.54 -16.07 -3.92
CA HIS A 72 -21.30 -15.74 -2.71
C HIS A 72 -21.75 -16.96 -1.92
N GLU A 73 -21.72 -18.14 -2.56
CA GLU A 73 -22.09 -19.40 -1.91
C GLU A 73 -21.29 -20.57 -2.48
N PRO A 74 -21.08 -21.62 -1.66
CA PRO A 74 -20.35 -22.81 -2.08
C PRO A 74 -21.02 -23.47 -3.30
N GLY A 75 -20.24 -23.72 -4.37
CA GLY A 75 -20.73 -24.38 -5.58
C GLY A 75 -21.67 -23.54 -6.45
N GLY A 76 -21.95 -22.29 -6.07
CA GLY A 76 -22.72 -21.36 -6.89
C GLY A 76 -21.96 -20.89 -8.13
N PRO A 77 -22.66 -20.26 -9.09
CA PRO A 77 -22.01 -19.67 -10.25
C PRO A 77 -21.10 -18.50 -9.85
N ALA A 78 -19.96 -18.39 -10.54
CA ALA A 78 -19.09 -17.23 -10.38
C ALA A 78 -19.75 -16.00 -11.03
N MET A 79 -19.66 -14.87 -10.38
CA MET A 79 -19.81 -13.57 -11.03
C MET A 79 -18.47 -13.17 -11.62
N GLU A 80 -18.48 -12.68 -12.85
CA GLU A 80 -17.28 -12.33 -13.60
C GLU A 80 -17.24 -10.83 -13.86
N ASP A 81 -16.11 -10.21 -13.52
CA ASP A 81 -15.82 -8.82 -13.78
C ASP A 81 -14.43 -8.72 -14.43
N THR A 82 -14.12 -7.54 -14.94
CA THR A 82 -12.80 -7.18 -15.45
C THR A 82 -12.32 -5.90 -14.79
N GLY A 83 -11.02 -5.66 -14.86
CA GLY A 83 -10.45 -4.45 -14.28
C GLY A 83 -9.03 -4.22 -14.76
N SER A 84 -8.36 -3.29 -14.10
CA SER A 84 -6.95 -3.01 -14.31
C SER A 84 -6.28 -2.77 -12.96
N ALA A 85 -4.98 -3.02 -12.89
CA ALA A 85 -4.17 -2.66 -11.75
C ALA A 85 -2.83 -2.06 -12.20
N THR A 86 -2.27 -1.20 -11.37
CA THR A 86 -0.89 -0.73 -11.50
C THR A 86 -0.16 -0.99 -10.21
N ARG A 87 1.08 -1.48 -10.32
CA ARG A 87 1.95 -1.74 -9.18
C ARG A 87 3.24 -0.96 -9.33
N LYS A 88 3.67 -0.29 -8.27
CA LYS A 88 4.92 0.48 -8.24
C LYS A 88 5.62 0.32 -6.90
N MET A 89 6.97 0.29 -6.95
CA MET A 89 7.76 0.36 -5.72
C MET A 89 7.80 1.78 -5.17
N MET A 90 7.71 1.88 -3.86
CA MET A 90 7.81 3.11 -3.08
C MET A 90 8.88 2.98 -2.00
N LEU A 91 9.23 4.09 -1.34
CA LEU A 91 10.16 4.13 -0.21
C LEU A 91 11.48 3.42 -0.53
N ASP A 92 12.09 3.81 -1.67
CA ASP A 92 13.36 3.26 -2.15
C ASP A 92 13.39 1.72 -2.21
N GLY A 93 12.32 1.14 -2.74
CA GLY A 93 12.23 -0.31 -2.95
C GLY A 93 11.76 -1.13 -1.76
N ARG A 94 11.17 -0.52 -0.72
CA ARG A 94 10.70 -1.22 0.48
C ARG A 94 9.27 -1.69 0.41
N VAL A 95 8.42 -0.96 -0.31
CA VAL A 95 6.97 -1.20 -0.35
C VAL A 95 6.48 -1.22 -1.79
N LEU A 96 5.75 -2.25 -2.17
CA LEU A 96 5.00 -2.33 -3.42
C LEU A 96 3.59 -1.81 -3.16
N VAL A 97 3.19 -0.76 -3.87
CA VAL A 97 1.83 -0.22 -3.82
C VAL A 97 1.08 -0.67 -5.07
N GLU A 98 -0.14 -1.14 -4.90
CA GLU A 98 -1.07 -1.51 -5.96
C GLU A 98 -2.28 -0.60 -5.93
N ASP A 99 -2.60 0.02 -7.07
CA ASP A 99 -3.86 0.71 -7.32
C ASP A 99 -4.69 -0.17 -8.28
N LEU A 100 -5.90 -0.53 -7.88
CA LEU A 100 -6.82 -1.39 -8.64
C LEU A 100 -8.10 -0.63 -8.98
N SER A 101 -8.57 -0.81 -10.21
CA SER A 101 -9.87 -0.29 -10.69
C SER A 101 -10.63 -1.40 -11.42
N SER A 102 -11.92 -1.54 -11.08
CA SER A 102 -12.80 -2.58 -11.61
C SER A 102 -14.26 -2.14 -11.52
N SER A 103 -15.17 -3.06 -11.74
CA SER A 103 -16.56 -2.95 -11.31
C SER A 103 -16.89 -4.09 -10.34
N MET A 104 -17.89 -3.87 -9.50
CA MET A 104 -18.49 -4.90 -8.66
C MET A 104 -19.99 -4.84 -8.86
N MET A 105 -20.56 -5.86 -9.50
CA MET A 105 -21.99 -5.89 -9.88
C MET A 105 -22.44 -4.63 -10.64
N GLY A 106 -21.62 -4.14 -11.57
CA GLY A 106 -21.89 -2.94 -12.35
C GLY A 106 -21.63 -1.61 -11.65
N THR A 107 -21.21 -1.62 -10.37
CA THR A 107 -20.84 -0.43 -9.61
C THR A 107 -19.32 -0.20 -9.71
N PRO A 108 -18.84 1.03 -9.99
CA PRO A 108 -17.41 1.32 -9.98
C PRO A 108 -16.76 0.94 -8.65
N PHE A 109 -15.65 0.22 -8.74
CA PHE A 109 -14.86 -0.25 -7.61
C PHE A 109 -13.41 0.19 -7.77
N THR A 110 -12.85 0.74 -6.71
CA THR A 110 -11.41 1.05 -6.62
C THR A 110 -10.85 0.52 -5.32
N GLY A 111 -9.63 0.03 -5.36
CA GLY A 111 -8.94 -0.46 -4.18
C GLY A 111 -7.46 -0.16 -4.22
N GLN A 112 -6.86 -0.07 -3.04
CA GLN A 112 -5.44 0.14 -2.88
C GLN A 112 -4.87 -0.88 -1.92
N GLY A 113 -3.78 -1.52 -2.34
CA GLY A 113 -3.00 -2.46 -1.56
C GLY A 113 -1.56 -2.01 -1.38
N MET A 114 -0.96 -2.41 -0.27
CA MET A 114 0.47 -2.32 -0.07
C MET A 114 1.02 -3.69 0.30
N ARG A 115 2.20 -4.04 -0.20
CA ARG A 115 2.93 -5.26 0.16
C ARG A 115 4.36 -4.92 0.51
N GLY A 116 4.89 -5.55 1.53
CA GLY A 116 6.27 -5.41 1.94
C GLY A 116 6.80 -6.70 2.55
N TYR A 117 8.09 -6.66 2.88
CA TYR A 117 8.75 -7.74 3.60
C TYR A 117 9.48 -7.15 4.79
N ASP A 118 9.28 -7.73 5.95
CA ASP A 118 9.98 -7.32 7.17
C ASP A 118 11.21 -8.22 7.37
N ASN A 119 12.39 -7.62 7.28
CA ASN A 119 13.67 -8.32 7.46
C ASN A 119 13.86 -8.84 8.89
N VAL A 120 13.13 -8.27 9.87
CA VAL A 120 13.25 -8.68 11.29
C VAL A 120 12.43 -9.93 11.56
N SER A 121 11.15 -9.92 11.19
CA SER A 121 10.26 -11.08 11.35
C SER A 121 10.46 -12.15 10.28
N GLY A 122 11.09 -11.80 9.14
CA GLY A 122 11.24 -12.69 8.00
C GLY A 122 9.91 -13.01 7.29
N ARG A 123 8.94 -12.11 7.35
CA ARG A 123 7.59 -12.32 6.81
C ARG A 123 7.19 -11.25 5.80
N TYR A 124 6.35 -11.64 4.85
CA TYR A 124 5.62 -10.69 4.02
C TYR A 124 4.42 -10.16 4.79
N TRP A 125 4.11 -8.90 4.59
CA TRP A 125 2.89 -8.25 5.06
C TRP A 125 2.16 -7.62 3.87
N ALA A 126 0.83 -7.49 3.99
CA ALA A 126 0.02 -6.78 3.03
C ALA A 126 -1.13 -6.05 3.73
N THR A 127 -1.57 -4.96 3.12
CA THR A 127 -2.76 -4.21 3.51
C THR A 127 -3.70 -4.09 2.31
N TRP A 128 -4.98 -3.89 2.57
CA TRP A 128 -5.99 -3.60 1.56
C TRP A 128 -7.06 -2.67 2.11
N THR A 129 -7.42 -1.68 1.31
CA THR A 129 -8.59 -0.80 1.52
C THR A 129 -9.26 -0.52 0.18
N ASP A 130 -10.57 -0.26 0.17
CA ASP A 130 -11.33 -0.09 -1.06
C ASP A 130 -12.52 0.87 -0.90
N SER A 131 -13.17 1.18 -2.03
CA SER A 131 -14.29 2.11 -2.10
C SER A 131 -15.60 1.59 -1.51
N MET A 132 -15.69 0.30 -1.14
CA MET A 132 -16.88 -0.32 -0.59
C MET A 132 -16.83 -0.43 0.95
N SER A 133 -15.68 -0.11 1.56
CA SER A 133 -15.46 -0.21 2.99
C SER A 133 -14.62 0.96 3.50
N THR A 134 -14.84 1.35 4.75
CA THR A 134 -13.95 2.28 5.48
C THR A 134 -12.91 1.54 6.31
N GLY A 135 -12.89 0.20 6.23
CA GLY A 135 -11.99 -0.64 6.99
C GLY A 135 -10.64 -0.83 6.31
N LEU A 136 -9.70 -1.35 7.09
CA LEU A 136 -8.39 -1.77 6.62
C LEU A 136 -8.23 -3.27 6.90
N MET A 137 -7.91 -4.05 5.87
CA MET A 137 -7.47 -5.42 6.05
C MET A 137 -5.95 -5.43 6.18
N VAL A 138 -5.44 -6.09 7.20
CA VAL A 138 -4.01 -6.37 7.38
C VAL A 138 -3.80 -7.87 7.34
N SER A 139 -2.78 -8.30 6.61
CA SER A 139 -2.43 -9.71 6.48
C SER A 139 -0.92 -9.93 6.53
N GLU A 140 -0.52 -11.09 7.02
CA GLU A 140 0.84 -11.56 7.03
C GLU A 140 0.94 -12.93 6.38
N GLY A 141 2.10 -13.23 5.82
CA GLY A 141 2.30 -14.48 5.11
C GLY A 141 3.75 -14.83 4.83
N SER A 142 3.90 -15.92 4.12
CA SER A 142 5.18 -16.40 3.62
C SER A 142 5.04 -16.89 2.18
N CYS A 143 6.16 -16.90 1.46
CA CYS A 143 6.24 -17.50 0.14
C CYS A 143 7.22 -18.66 0.18
N ASP A 144 6.92 -19.74 -0.55
CA ASP A 144 7.86 -20.84 -0.76
C ASP A 144 8.94 -20.51 -1.82
N ALA A 145 9.80 -21.47 -2.08
CA ALA A 145 10.87 -21.32 -3.07
C ALA A 145 10.35 -21.11 -4.50
N GLN A 146 9.13 -21.60 -4.82
CA GLN A 146 8.45 -21.44 -6.09
C GLN A 146 7.66 -20.13 -6.19
N LYS A 147 7.74 -19.27 -5.13
CA LYS A 147 6.99 -18.02 -5.03
C LYS A 147 5.47 -18.21 -5.01
N VAL A 148 5.01 -19.35 -4.49
CA VAL A 148 3.64 -19.52 -4.06
C VAL A 148 3.52 -18.94 -2.65
N CYS A 149 2.73 -17.88 -2.52
CA CYS A 149 2.60 -17.16 -1.26
C CYS A 149 1.27 -17.47 -0.61
N THR A 150 1.28 -17.63 0.70
CA THR A 150 0.06 -17.77 1.52
C THR A 150 0.05 -16.69 2.58
N PHE A 151 -1.06 -15.95 2.64
CA PHE A 151 -1.32 -14.91 3.62
C PHE A 151 -2.54 -15.26 4.45
N THR A 152 -2.55 -14.81 5.69
CA THR A 152 -3.73 -14.81 6.56
C THR A 152 -3.98 -13.40 7.06
N GLY A 153 -5.21 -12.96 6.95
CA GLY A 153 -5.64 -11.64 7.40
C GLY A 153 -7.06 -11.68 7.92
N SER A 154 -7.57 -10.52 8.29
CA SER A 154 -8.96 -10.37 8.71
C SER A 154 -9.50 -8.98 8.34
N TRP A 155 -10.81 -8.93 8.13
CA TRP A 155 -11.56 -7.69 8.01
C TRP A 155 -12.76 -7.72 8.96
N ASN A 156 -13.33 -6.55 9.25
CA ASN A 156 -14.58 -6.47 10.03
C ASN A 156 -15.78 -6.64 9.09
N ASP A 157 -16.52 -7.73 9.29
CA ASP A 157 -17.75 -8.02 8.55
C ASP A 157 -18.86 -7.06 9.00
N PRO A 158 -19.50 -6.30 8.09
CA PRO A 158 -20.52 -5.31 8.45
C PRO A 158 -21.82 -5.96 8.95
N ILE A 159 -22.11 -7.19 8.57
CA ILE A 159 -23.31 -7.93 8.99
C ILE A 159 -23.09 -8.57 10.35
N LYS A 160 -21.97 -9.31 10.51
CA LYS A 160 -21.62 -9.98 11.77
C LYS A 160 -21.10 -9.01 12.83
N LYS A 161 -20.67 -7.80 12.44
CA LYS A 161 -20.03 -6.77 13.28
C LYS A 161 -18.85 -7.32 14.09
N SER A 162 -18.10 -8.21 13.48
CA SER A 162 -16.97 -8.91 14.09
C SER A 162 -15.91 -9.24 13.05
N PRO A 163 -14.65 -9.47 13.46
CA PRO A 163 -13.59 -9.88 12.56
C PRO A 163 -13.89 -11.22 11.88
N VAL A 164 -13.67 -11.28 10.58
CA VAL A 164 -13.73 -12.50 9.77
C VAL A 164 -12.33 -12.76 9.22
N LYS A 165 -11.84 -13.98 9.35
CA LYS A 165 -10.53 -14.39 8.82
C LYS A 165 -10.63 -14.74 7.35
N ALA A 166 -9.58 -14.39 6.62
CA ALA A 166 -9.35 -14.83 5.25
C ALA A 166 -7.99 -15.50 5.13
N ARG A 167 -7.93 -16.50 4.26
CA ARG A 167 -6.70 -17.05 3.73
C ARG A 167 -6.59 -16.63 2.26
N MET A 168 -5.45 -16.11 1.89
CA MET A 168 -5.19 -15.67 0.52
C MET A 168 -3.96 -16.40 -0.02
N THR A 169 -4.01 -16.75 -1.28
CA THR A 169 -2.85 -17.33 -1.97
C THR A 169 -2.55 -16.51 -3.23
N THR A 170 -1.27 -16.41 -3.58
CA THR A 170 -0.85 -15.87 -4.87
C THR A 170 0.23 -16.76 -5.47
N ARG A 171 0.16 -16.97 -6.78
CA ARG A 171 1.17 -17.72 -7.53
C ARG A 171 1.30 -17.18 -8.95
N TRP A 172 2.52 -17.22 -9.45
CA TRP A 172 2.79 -16.96 -10.86
C TRP A 172 2.67 -18.26 -11.64
N THR A 173 1.77 -18.29 -12.63
CA THR A 173 1.56 -19.45 -13.51
C THR A 173 2.35 -19.34 -14.82
N SER A 174 2.81 -18.12 -15.14
CA SER A 174 3.76 -17.80 -16.21
C SER A 174 4.51 -16.49 -15.84
N PRO A 175 5.52 -16.08 -16.61
CA PRO A 175 6.21 -14.81 -16.37
C PRO A 175 5.29 -13.57 -16.40
N THR A 176 4.12 -13.67 -16.98
CA THR A 176 3.16 -12.57 -17.17
C THR A 176 1.80 -12.80 -16.51
N ILE A 177 1.58 -13.95 -15.87
CA ILE A 177 0.27 -14.28 -15.27
C ILE A 177 0.46 -14.64 -13.80
N GLU A 178 -0.16 -13.84 -12.92
CA GLU A 178 -0.33 -14.14 -11.51
C GLU A 178 -1.79 -14.47 -11.23
N VAL A 179 -2.02 -15.48 -10.40
CA VAL A 179 -3.35 -15.84 -9.88
C VAL A 179 -3.37 -15.57 -8.39
N PHE A 180 -4.30 -14.74 -7.97
CA PHE A 180 -4.66 -14.49 -6.58
C PHE A 180 -5.96 -15.21 -6.26
N GLU A 181 -6.02 -15.87 -5.12
CA GLU A 181 -7.24 -16.51 -4.61
C GLU A 181 -7.47 -16.09 -3.16
N MET A 182 -8.72 -15.82 -2.80
CA MET A 182 -9.15 -15.50 -1.44
C MET A 182 -10.19 -16.51 -0.97
N TYR A 183 -9.98 -17.00 0.23
CA TYR A 183 -10.83 -17.97 0.89
C TYR A 183 -11.32 -17.40 2.22
N GLY A 184 -12.56 -17.67 2.55
CA GLY A 184 -13.18 -17.28 3.82
C GLY A 184 -14.35 -18.18 4.18
N PRO A 185 -15.05 -17.93 5.28
CA PRO A 185 -16.15 -18.77 5.73
C PRO A 185 -17.38 -18.57 4.82
N GLY A 186 -17.91 -19.67 4.31
CA GLY A 186 -19.22 -19.73 3.68
C GLY A 186 -20.37 -19.59 4.69
N LYS A 187 -21.60 -19.66 4.22
CA LYS A 187 -22.82 -19.62 5.04
C LYS A 187 -22.90 -20.80 6.02
N ASP A 188 -22.30 -21.93 5.68
CA ASP A 188 -22.21 -23.13 6.51
C ASP A 188 -21.02 -23.11 7.49
N GLY A 189 -20.24 -22.02 7.50
CA GLY A 189 -19.05 -21.85 8.32
C GLY A 189 -17.80 -22.57 7.79
N LYS A 190 -17.89 -23.35 6.72
CA LYS A 190 -16.74 -23.99 6.09
C LYS A 190 -15.99 -23.01 5.19
N GLU A 191 -14.69 -23.23 5.01
CA GLU A 191 -13.89 -22.42 4.10
C GLU A 191 -14.37 -22.64 2.65
N MET A 192 -14.59 -21.54 1.93
CA MET A 192 -14.88 -21.53 0.50
C MET A 192 -14.03 -20.51 -0.24
N LYS A 193 -13.81 -20.72 -1.54
CA LYS A 193 -13.23 -19.70 -2.40
C LYS A 193 -14.26 -18.57 -2.56
N MET A 194 -13.88 -17.36 -2.19
CA MET A 194 -14.70 -16.17 -2.31
C MET A 194 -14.34 -15.35 -3.54
N MET A 195 -13.05 -15.37 -3.94
CA MET A 195 -12.55 -14.56 -5.05
C MET A 195 -11.35 -15.24 -5.71
N GLU A 196 -11.24 -15.03 -7.01
CA GLU A 196 -10.07 -15.34 -7.82
C GLU A 196 -9.81 -14.16 -8.75
N ILE A 197 -8.58 -13.67 -8.80
CA ILE A 197 -8.16 -12.61 -9.72
C ILE A 197 -6.99 -13.15 -10.53
N THR A 198 -7.16 -13.15 -11.86
CA THR A 198 -6.06 -13.39 -12.79
C THR A 198 -5.50 -12.05 -13.23
N TYR A 199 -4.27 -11.76 -12.85
CA TYR A 199 -3.51 -10.59 -13.29
C TYR A 199 -2.71 -10.94 -14.53
N ILE A 200 -2.91 -10.20 -15.63
CA ILE A 200 -2.22 -10.39 -16.91
C ILE A 200 -1.34 -9.15 -17.11
N LYS A 201 -0.02 -9.33 -16.96
CA LYS A 201 0.97 -8.25 -17.08
C LYS A 201 1.05 -7.77 -18.53
N LYS A 202 1.04 -6.45 -18.73
CA LYS A 202 1.20 -5.77 -20.03
C LYS A 202 2.65 -5.65 -20.46
#